data_24c63ce3893fa1a3c462a02b7add1429
#
_entry.id   24c63ce3893fa1a3c462a02b7add1429
#
_cell.length_a   1.000
_cell.length_b   1.000
_cell.length_c   1.000
_cell.angle_alpha   90.00
_cell.angle_beta   90.00
_cell.angle_gamma   90.00
#
_symmetry.space_group_name_H-M   'P 1'
#
loop_
_entity.id
_entity.type
_entity.pdbx_description
1 polymer ?
#
loop_
_entity_poly.entity_id
_entity_poly.type
_entity_poly.pdbx_seq_one_letter_code
_entity_poly.pdbx_strand_id
1 'polypeptide(L)'
;SMHPLKSLNVMGDGGMVVTNNKKIYDWLKKYRNHGMIDRDHIDFWGINMRLQPLQAIVALEGLRKIDNVIKIRNENAKKMDSLLSNLYPNVLIPRRPKGYRETFALYMCLVKNRDELLKYLVKNKIEAKIHYPIPLNKQKAAKTLKLNQGDFINANNQAKKIITLPIHQYLSKKHINYIAQKIKNFYEKK
;
A
#
# COMPACT_ATOMS: atom_id res chain seq x y z
N SER A 1 5.83 -4.86 -6.25
CA SER A 1 6.19 -5.45 -4.96
C SER A 1 5.31 -6.64 -4.65
N MET A 2 5.93 -7.71 -4.19
CA MET A 2 5.27 -8.94 -3.73
C MET A 2 5.56 -9.20 -2.23
N HIS A 3 5.79 -8.11 -1.47
CA HIS A 3 5.95 -8.14 -0.01
C HIS A 3 4.75 -8.83 0.66
N PRO A 4 4.89 -9.47 1.84
CA PRO A 4 3.82 -10.23 2.53
C PRO A 4 2.48 -9.50 2.71
N LEU A 5 2.48 -8.17 2.83
CA LEU A 5 1.27 -7.36 2.98
C LEU A 5 0.59 -6.96 1.65
N LYS A 6 1.12 -7.38 0.50
CA LYS A 6 0.54 -7.08 -0.81
C LYS A 6 -0.58 -8.06 -1.18
N SER A 7 -1.44 -7.65 -2.11
CA SER A 7 -2.52 -8.51 -2.63
C SER A 7 -1.98 -9.77 -3.30
N LEU A 8 -0.84 -9.65 -3.99
CA LEU A 8 -0.01 -10.77 -4.43
C LEU A 8 1.27 -10.74 -3.60
N ASN A 9 1.53 -11.79 -2.84
CA ASN A 9 2.72 -11.91 -2.00
C ASN A 9 3.44 -13.25 -2.20
N VAL A 10 4.68 -13.33 -1.74
CA VAL A 10 5.56 -14.50 -1.92
C VAL A 10 6.13 -15.03 -0.60
N MET A 11 5.43 -14.81 0.52
CA MET A 11 5.84 -15.25 1.86
C MET A 11 7.25 -14.74 2.25
N GLY A 12 7.58 -13.55 1.83
CA GLY A 12 8.85 -12.87 2.05
C GLY A 12 8.96 -11.67 1.12
N ASP A 13 10.10 -11.00 1.12
CA ASP A 13 10.34 -9.91 0.18
C ASP A 13 10.49 -10.44 -1.25
N GLY A 14 9.88 -9.73 -2.18
CA GLY A 14 9.93 -10.05 -3.60
C GLY A 14 9.31 -8.95 -4.44
N GLY A 15 9.55 -9.03 -5.72
CA GLY A 15 9.01 -8.08 -6.69
C GLY A 15 9.22 -8.55 -8.12
N MET A 16 8.58 -7.84 -9.03
CA MET A 16 8.67 -8.07 -10.46
C MET A 16 8.75 -6.74 -11.19
N VAL A 17 9.58 -6.67 -12.20
CA VAL A 17 9.64 -5.56 -13.14
C VAL A 17 9.23 -6.11 -14.52
N VAL A 18 8.31 -5.42 -15.18
CA VAL A 18 7.89 -5.73 -16.55
C VAL A 18 8.23 -4.55 -17.45
N THR A 19 8.69 -4.83 -18.67
CA THR A 19 9.06 -3.81 -19.65
C THR A 19 8.98 -4.35 -21.07
N ASN A 20 8.58 -3.49 -22.02
CA ASN A 20 8.66 -3.78 -23.46
C ASN A 20 10.00 -3.33 -24.07
N ASN A 21 10.86 -2.69 -23.29
CA ASN A 21 12.18 -2.24 -23.75
C ASN A 21 13.22 -3.33 -23.53
N LYS A 22 13.69 -3.92 -24.66
CA LYS A 22 14.69 -5.01 -24.65
C LYS A 22 15.99 -4.62 -23.94
N LYS A 23 16.47 -3.38 -24.12
CA LYS A 23 17.71 -2.91 -23.46
C LYS A 23 17.55 -2.87 -21.94
N ILE A 24 16.41 -2.37 -21.45
CA ILE A 24 16.10 -2.36 -20.01
C ILE A 24 15.99 -3.78 -19.46
N TYR A 25 15.33 -4.69 -20.19
CA TYR A 25 15.23 -6.09 -19.79
C TYR A 25 16.61 -6.76 -19.65
N ASP A 26 17.48 -6.61 -20.67
CA ASP A 26 18.81 -7.23 -20.66
C ASP A 26 19.70 -6.64 -19.55
N TRP A 27 19.62 -5.33 -19.35
CA TRP A 27 20.34 -4.66 -18.27
C TRP A 27 19.86 -5.15 -16.89
N LEU A 28 18.56 -5.20 -16.64
CA LEU A 28 17.99 -5.67 -15.37
C LEU A 28 18.31 -7.14 -15.09
N LYS A 29 18.35 -7.98 -16.11
CA LYS A 29 18.76 -9.39 -15.99
C LYS A 29 20.17 -9.53 -15.42
N LYS A 30 21.10 -8.73 -15.91
CA LYS A 30 22.48 -8.69 -15.40
C LYS A 30 22.51 -8.01 -14.02
N TYR A 31 21.89 -6.84 -13.87
CA TYR A 31 21.93 -6.04 -12.65
C TYR A 31 21.50 -6.82 -11.42
N ARG A 32 20.37 -7.56 -11.50
CA ARG A 32 19.86 -8.38 -10.39
C ARG A 32 20.75 -9.60 -10.06
N ASN A 33 21.74 -9.89 -10.89
CA ASN A 33 22.66 -11.02 -10.75
C ASN A 33 24.11 -10.55 -10.81
N HIS A 34 24.50 -9.62 -9.95
CA HIS A 34 25.85 -9.08 -9.79
C HIS A 34 26.42 -8.36 -11.03
N GLY A 35 25.62 -8.04 -12.03
CA GLY A 35 26.09 -7.50 -13.33
C GLY A 35 26.78 -8.54 -14.21
N MET A 36 26.59 -9.82 -13.95
CA MET A 36 27.24 -10.91 -14.66
C MET A 36 26.72 -11.10 -16.11
N ILE A 37 27.64 -11.32 -17.04
CA ILE A 37 27.36 -11.86 -18.36
C ILE A 37 27.31 -13.40 -18.29
N ASP A 38 28.30 -13.99 -17.68
CA ASP A 38 28.43 -15.39 -17.34
C ASP A 38 29.06 -15.57 -15.96
N ARG A 39 29.46 -16.79 -15.61
CA ARG A 39 29.98 -17.12 -14.28
C ARG A 39 31.27 -16.36 -13.92
N ASP A 40 32.11 -16.06 -14.92
CA ASP A 40 33.45 -15.56 -14.71
C ASP A 40 33.62 -14.08 -15.10
N HIS A 41 32.64 -13.51 -15.84
CA HIS A 41 32.71 -12.15 -16.37
C HIS A 41 31.60 -11.25 -15.83
N ILE A 42 31.98 -10.11 -15.28
CA ILE A 42 31.10 -9.04 -14.82
C ILE A 42 31.20 -7.87 -15.81
N ASP A 43 30.03 -7.45 -16.34
CA ASP A 43 29.93 -6.35 -17.28
C ASP A 43 29.92 -4.98 -16.56
N PHE A 44 29.22 -4.93 -15.42
CA PHE A 44 29.13 -3.75 -14.53
C PHE A 44 28.76 -4.18 -13.12
N TRP A 45 28.95 -3.30 -12.13
CA TRP A 45 28.61 -3.61 -10.75
C TRP A 45 27.09 -3.68 -10.55
N GLY A 46 26.58 -4.86 -10.27
CA GLY A 46 25.19 -5.13 -9.97
C GLY A 46 24.97 -5.58 -8.52
N ILE A 47 23.79 -6.07 -8.24
CA ILE A 47 23.38 -6.56 -6.91
C ILE A 47 22.86 -7.99 -6.99
N ASN A 48 22.82 -8.67 -5.84
CA ASN A 48 22.14 -9.95 -5.72
C ASN A 48 20.66 -9.70 -5.37
N MET A 49 19.78 -9.79 -6.36
CA MET A 49 18.34 -9.55 -6.19
C MET A 49 17.54 -10.59 -7.00
N ARG A 50 17.58 -11.83 -6.52
CA ARG A 50 16.99 -13.00 -7.19
C ARG A 50 15.80 -13.51 -6.38
N LEU A 51 14.62 -13.60 -7.04
CA LEU A 51 13.49 -14.30 -6.47
C LEU A 51 13.82 -15.79 -6.35
N GLN A 52 13.56 -16.39 -5.19
CA GLN A 52 13.84 -17.79 -4.97
C GLN A 52 12.76 -18.68 -5.64
N PRO A 53 13.11 -19.91 -6.09
CA PRO A 53 12.15 -20.80 -6.74
C PRO A 53 10.89 -21.08 -5.91
N LEU A 54 11.01 -21.27 -4.60
CA LEU A 54 9.87 -21.44 -3.70
C LEU A 54 8.95 -20.22 -3.70
N GLN A 55 9.51 -19.02 -3.69
CA GLN A 55 8.73 -17.78 -3.77
C GLN A 55 8.03 -17.65 -5.12
N ALA A 56 8.66 -18.10 -6.21
CA ALA A 56 8.05 -18.10 -7.53
C ALA A 56 6.85 -19.06 -7.60
N ILE A 57 6.92 -20.22 -6.96
CA ILE A 57 5.79 -21.16 -6.84
C ILE A 57 4.63 -20.52 -6.07
N VAL A 58 4.91 -19.86 -4.94
CA VAL A 58 3.90 -19.13 -4.17
C VAL A 58 3.28 -18.01 -5.00
N ALA A 59 4.07 -17.27 -5.79
CA ALA A 59 3.56 -16.24 -6.68
C ALA A 59 2.62 -16.80 -7.75
N LEU A 60 2.98 -17.92 -8.38
CA LEU A 60 2.15 -18.58 -9.41
C LEU A 60 0.80 -19.02 -8.82
N GLU A 61 0.81 -19.61 -7.63
CA GLU A 61 -0.45 -20.00 -6.96
C GLU A 61 -1.27 -18.77 -6.54
N GLY A 62 -0.62 -17.70 -6.09
CA GLY A 62 -1.28 -16.43 -5.79
C GLY A 62 -1.92 -15.80 -7.03
N LEU A 63 -1.25 -15.84 -8.18
CA LEU A 63 -1.77 -15.32 -9.46
C LEU A 63 -3.05 -16.00 -9.90
N ARG A 64 -3.21 -17.31 -9.67
CA ARG A 64 -4.45 -18.03 -9.98
C ARG A 64 -5.66 -17.49 -9.22
N LYS A 65 -5.44 -16.89 -8.04
CA LYS A 65 -6.50 -16.42 -7.13
C LYS A 65 -6.64 -14.89 -7.12
N ILE A 66 -5.71 -14.14 -7.75
CA ILE A 66 -5.59 -12.69 -7.57
C ILE A 66 -6.85 -11.92 -7.97
N ASP A 67 -7.53 -12.34 -9.04
CA ASP A 67 -8.74 -11.66 -9.49
C ASP A 67 -9.88 -11.76 -8.48
N ASN A 68 -10.04 -12.92 -7.85
CA ASN A 68 -11.02 -13.10 -6.78
C ASN A 68 -10.66 -12.29 -5.53
N VAL A 69 -9.38 -12.28 -5.15
CA VAL A 69 -8.88 -11.45 -4.03
C VAL A 69 -9.18 -9.98 -4.27
N ILE A 70 -8.88 -9.46 -5.47
CA ILE A 70 -9.13 -8.06 -5.84
C ILE A 70 -10.64 -7.77 -5.85
N LYS A 71 -11.46 -8.67 -6.37
CA LYS A 71 -12.92 -8.54 -6.38
C LYS A 71 -13.46 -8.36 -4.95
N ILE A 72 -13.10 -9.26 -4.03
CA ILE A 72 -13.56 -9.21 -2.63
C ILE A 72 -13.09 -7.93 -1.94
N ARG A 73 -11.82 -7.53 -2.13
CA ARG A 73 -11.30 -6.26 -1.58
C ARG A 73 -12.05 -5.04 -2.11
N ASN A 74 -12.41 -5.02 -3.39
CA ASN A 74 -13.22 -3.96 -3.98
C ASN A 74 -14.64 -3.92 -3.41
N GLU A 75 -15.29 -5.07 -3.21
CA GLU A 75 -16.60 -5.15 -2.56
C GLU A 75 -16.54 -4.61 -1.12
N ASN A 76 -15.52 -5.01 -0.37
CA ASN A 76 -15.28 -4.52 0.98
C ASN A 76 -15.02 -3.02 1.01
N ALA A 77 -14.21 -2.49 0.07
CA ALA A 77 -13.93 -1.08 -0.03
C ALA A 77 -15.18 -0.25 -0.40
N LYS A 78 -15.98 -0.71 -1.35
CA LYS A 78 -17.27 -0.07 -1.70
C LYS A 78 -18.20 0.01 -0.49
N LYS A 79 -18.27 -1.07 0.29
CA LYS A 79 -19.07 -1.07 1.52
C LYS A 79 -18.53 -0.09 2.54
N MET A 80 -17.22 -0.03 2.74
CA MET A 80 -16.57 0.94 3.63
C MET A 80 -16.82 2.38 3.17
N ASP A 81 -16.63 2.67 1.86
CA ASP A 81 -16.91 3.99 1.28
C ASP A 81 -18.37 4.42 1.54
N SER A 82 -19.34 3.52 1.31
CA SER A 82 -20.77 3.80 1.57
C SER A 82 -21.07 4.14 3.02
N LEU A 83 -20.42 3.46 3.98
CA LEU A 83 -20.65 3.69 5.40
C LEU A 83 -19.95 4.96 5.92
N LEU A 84 -18.80 5.30 5.36
CA LEU A 84 -18.00 6.45 5.80
C LEU A 84 -18.32 7.75 5.06
N SER A 85 -18.97 7.71 3.89
CA SER A 85 -19.31 8.91 3.11
C SER A 85 -20.17 9.90 3.88
N ASN A 86 -21.05 9.42 4.73
CA ASN A 86 -21.93 10.25 5.56
C ASN A 86 -21.21 10.97 6.72
N LEU A 87 -19.92 10.69 6.93
CA LEU A 87 -19.10 11.33 7.97
C LEU A 87 -18.31 12.55 7.45
N TYR A 88 -18.56 12.98 6.19
CA TYR A 88 -17.99 14.23 5.69
C TYR A 88 -18.48 15.41 6.54
N PRO A 89 -17.65 16.40 6.88
CA PRO A 89 -16.24 16.61 6.47
C PRO A 89 -15.18 15.99 7.42
N ASN A 90 -15.59 15.15 8.38
CA ASN A 90 -14.67 14.53 9.33
C ASN A 90 -13.84 13.41 8.71
N VAL A 91 -14.45 12.69 7.76
CA VAL A 91 -13.81 11.64 6.96
C VAL A 91 -13.94 12.02 5.49
N LEU A 92 -12.81 12.13 4.79
CA LEU A 92 -12.76 12.39 3.36
C LEU A 92 -12.20 11.15 2.66
N ILE A 93 -13.07 10.53 1.87
CA ILE A 93 -12.73 9.36 1.05
C ILE A 93 -12.12 9.84 -0.26
N PRO A 94 -10.98 9.28 -0.71
CA PRO A 94 -10.41 9.59 -2.03
C PRO A 94 -11.40 9.29 -3.16
N ARG A 95 -11.39 10.15 -4.17
CA ARG A 95 -12.21 9.92 -5.37
C ARG A 95 -11.83 8.60 -6.05
N ARG A 96 -12.84 7.82 -6.46
CA ARG A 96 -12.69 6.57 -7.23
C ARG A 96 -13.05 6.83 -8.69
N PRO A 97 -12.09 7.17 -9.59
CA PRO A 97 -12.41 7.47 -10.97
C PRO A 97 -12.94 6.23 -11.70
N LYS A 98 -13.90 6.43 -12.65
CA LYS A 98 -14.36 5.35 -13.53
C LYS A 98 -13.22 4.87 -14.44
N GLY A 99 -13.20 3.57 -14.75
CA GLY A 99 -12.18 2.97 -15.62
C GLY A 99 -10.90 2.55 -14.92
N TYR A 100 -10.73 2.87 -13.65
CA TYR A 100 -9.60 2.40 -12.85
C TYR A 100 -9.99 1.21 -11.98
N ARG A 101 -9.10 0.20 -11.94
CA ARG A 101 -9.25 -0.98 -11.07
C ARG A 101 -8.23 -0.88 -9.94
N GLU A 102 -8.69 -0.54 -8.74
CA GLU A 102 -7.83 -0.55 -7.56
C GLU A 102 -7.69 -1.97 -7.00
N THR A 103 -6.51 -2.31 -6.51
CA THR A 103 -6.24 -3.62 -5.87
C THR A 103 -6.49 -3.58 -4.36
N PHE A 104 -6.66 -2.40 -3.78
CA PHE A 104 -6.81 -2.18 -2.35
C PHE A 104 -5.79 -2.95 -1.50
N ALA A 105 -4.51 -2.81 -1.84
CA ALA A 105 -3.44 -3.25 -0.93
C ALA A 105 -3.56 -2.52 0.42
N LEU A 106 -3.98 -1.25 0.39
CA LEU A 106 -4.35 -0.43 1.54
C LEU A 106 -5.68 0.27 1.27
N TYR A 107 -6.48 0.47 2.31
CA TYR A 107 -7.62 1.39 2.29
C TYR A 107 -7.27 2.63 3.09
N MET A 108 -7.18 3.76 2.43
CA MET A 108 -6.77 5.02 3.03
C MET A 108 -7.84 6.09 2.88
N CYS A 109 -8.02 6.92 3.92
CA CYS A 109 -8.83 8.12 3.87
C CYS A 109 -8.13 9.25 4.65
N LEU A 110 -8.62 10.49 4.48
CA LEU A 110 -8.15 11.63 5.27
C LEU A 110 -9.19 11.92 6.35
N VAL A 111 -8.72 12.12 7.57
CA VAL A 111 -9.61 12.27 8.73
C VAL A 111 -9.20 13.46 9.59
N LYS A 112 -10.17 14.09 10.23
CA LYS A 112 -9.90 15.06 11.29
C LYS A 112 -9.48 14.33 12.58
N ASN A 113 -8.67 15.00 13.41
CA ASN A 113 -8.18 14.44 14.69
C ASN A 113 -7.58 13.03 14.54
N ARG A 114 -6.77 12.83 13.47
CA ARG A 114 -6.21 11.56 13.05
C ARG A 114 -5.55 10.76 14.18
N ASP A 115 -4.73 11.42 15.01
CA ASP A 115 -3.95 10.72 16.05
C ASP A 115 -4.84 10.23 17.19
N GLU A 116 -5.87 11.00 17.54
CA GLU A 116 -6.86 10.62 18.54
C GLU A 116 -7.74 9.47 18.01
N LEU A 117 -8.19 9.57 16.75
CA LEU A 117 -8.94 8.49 16.12
C LEU A 117 -8.12 7.21 16.06
N LEU A 118 -6.85 7.29 15.69
CA LEU A 118 -5.95 6.13 15.65
C LEU A 118 -5.88 5.44 17.02
N LYS A 119 -5.62 6.20 18.09
CA LYS A 119 -5.59 5.68 19.48
C LYS A 119 -6.91 5.03 19.87
N TYR A 120 -8.03 5.68 19.52
CA TYR A 120 -9.37 5.17 19.79
C TYR A 120 -9.64 3.85 19.05
N LEU A 121 -9.29 3.75 17.77
CA LEU A 121 -9.48 2.54 16.97
C LEU A 121 -8.63 1.37 17.49
N VAL A 122 -7.36 1.61 17.80
CA VAL A 122 -6.46 0.61 18.39
C VAL A 122 -7.00 0.11 19.74
N LYS A 123 -7.47 1.00 20.61
CA LYS A 123 -8.14 0.63 21.87
C LYS A 123 -9.37 -0.26 21.65
N ASN A 124 -10.07 -0.06 20.54
CA ASN A 124 -11.23 -0.87 20.14
C ASN A 124 -10.83 -2.10 19.28
N LYS A 125 -9.56 -2.55 19.33
CA LYS A 125 -9.05 -3.73 18.62
C LYS A 125 -9.15 -3.65 17.09
N ILE A 126 -9.11 -2.44 16.54
CA ILE A 126 -9.03 -2.20 15.09
C ILE A 126 -7.59 -1.81 14.77
N GLU A 127 -6.91 -2.60 13.94
CA GLU A 127 -5.53 -2.37 13.51
C GLU A 127 -5.47 -1.25 12.45
N ALA A 128 -5.72 -0.01 12.88
CA ALA A 128 -5.49 1.15 12.04
C ALA A 128 -4.01 1.57 12.07
N LYS A 129 -3.51 2.14 10.96
CA LYS A 129 -2.10 2.58 10.81
C LYS A 129 -2.02 3.90 10.06
N ILE A 130 -0.81 4.45 9.97
CA ILE A 130 -0.51 5.64 9.18
C ILE A 130 0.55 5.29 8.14
N HIS A 131 0.25 5.47 6.85
CA HIS A 131 1.19 5.24 5.76
C HIS A 131 1.33 6.52 4.90
N TYR A 132 2.25 7.49 5.24
CA TYR A 132 3.21 7.50 6.35
C TYR A 132 3.13 8.84 7.11
N PRO A 133 3.51 8.91 8.41
CA PRO A 133 3.36 10.13 9.20
C PRO A 133 4.35 11.23 8.82
N ILE A 134 5.51 10.85 8.27
CA ILE A 134 6.55 11.77 7.81
C ILE A 134 6.62 11.67 6.28
N PRO A 135 6.26 12.73 5.54
CA PRO A 135 6.35 12.72 4.08
C PRO A 135 7.81 12.68 3.60
N LEU A 136 8.04 12.17 2.38
CA LEU A 136 9.39 11.91 1.85
C LEU A 136 10.28 13.15 1.85
N ASN A 137 9.73 14.31 1.51
CA ASN A 137 10.47 15.58 1.51
C ASN A 137 10.98 16.02 2.90
N LYS A 138 10.42 15.45 3.98
CA LYS A 138 10.85 15.73 5.36
C LYS A 138 11.79 14.66 5.95
N GLN A 139 12.04 13.59 5.22
CA GLN A 139 12.97 12.56 5.64
C GLN A 139 14.43 13.09 5.65
N LYS A 140 15.25 12.55 6.56
CA LYS A 140 16.68 12.91 6.62
C LYS A 140 17.39 12.68 5.28
N ALA A 141 17.10 11.56 4.63
CA ALA A 141 17.66 11.22 3.32
C ALA A 141 17.35 12.29 2.24
N ALA A 142 16.13 12.82 2.24
CA ALA A 142 15.76 13.89 1.30
C ALA A 142 16.58 15.17 1.53
N LYS A 143 16.86 15.51 2.78
CA LYS A 143 17.71 16.65 3.13
C LYS A 143 19.14 16.44 2.64
N THR A 144 19.71 15.26 2.87
CA THR A 144 21.07 14.89 2.43
C THR A 144 21.23 15.00 0.91
N LEU A 145 20.21 14.60 0.15
CA LEU A 145 20.19 14.65 -1.30
C LEU A 145 19.66 15.98 -1.86
N LYS A 146 19.40 16.98 -1.01
CA LYS A 146 18.81 18.29 -1.38
C LYS A 146 17.48 18.16 -2.14
N LEU A 147 16.72 17.09 -1.90
CA LEU A 147 15.41 16.82 -2.51
C LEU A 147 14.24 17.42 -1.72
N ASN A 148 14.53 18.18 -0.67
CA ASN A 148 13.53 18.82 0.18
C ASN A 148 13.19 20.27 -0.25
N GLN A 149 13.71 20.71 -1.39
CA GLN A 149 13.47 22.05 -1.94
C GLN A 149 12.10 22.08 -2.62
N GLY A 150 11.22 22.99 -2.18
CA GLY A 150 9.89 23.21 -2.74
C GLY A 150 8.77 23.08 -1.72
N ASP A 151 7.61 23.62 -2.10
CA ASP A 151 6.39 23.60 -1.29
C ASP A 151 5.58 22.32 -1.54
N PHE A 152 5.86 21.28 -0.79
CA PHE A 152 5.09 20.02 -0.83
C PHE A 152 3.81 20.11 0.02
N ILE A 153 3.01 21.18 -0.18
CA ILE A 153 1.84 21.52 0.66
C ILE A 153 0.87 20.33 0.75
N ASN A 154 0.53 19.72 -0.38
CA ASN A 154 -0.41 18.60 -0.43
C ASN A 154 0.11 17.39 0.35
N ALA A 155 1.36 16.97 0.12
CA ALA A 155 1.96 15.84 0.82
C ALA A 155 2.06 16.11 2.34
N ASN A 156 2.46 17.32 2.73
CA ASN A 156 2.54 17.72 4.12
C ASN A 156 1.17 17.73 4.82
N ASN A 157 0.11 18.18 4.13
CA ASN A 157 -1.25 18.22 4.67
C ASN A 157 -1.87 16.81 4.73
N GLN A 158 -1.64 15.99 3.72
CA GLN A 158 -2.10 14.59 3.72
C GLN A 158 -1.44 13.78 4.84
N ALA A 159 -0.13 13.90 5.03
CA ALA A 159 0.58 13.19 6.10
C ALA A 159 0.03 13.46 7.50
N LYS A 160 -0.56 14.64 7.73
CA LYS A 160 -1.21 14.99 9.00
C LYS A 160 -2.58 14.33 9.19
N LYS A 161 -3.25 13.95 8.09
CA LYS A 161 -4.66 13.53 8.10
C LYS A 161 -4.87 12.08 7.67
N ILE A 162 -3.90 11.47 6.98
CA ILE A 162 -4.04 10.14 6.41
C ILE A 162 -4.14 9.08 7.50
N ILE A 163 -5.11 8.18 7.36
CA ILE A 163 -5.25 6.96 8.15
C ILE A 163 -5.49 5.78 7.21
N THR A 164 -4.94 4.63 7.57
CA THR A 164 -5.17 3.36 6.86
C THR A 164 -6.01 2.47 7.74
N LEU A 165 -7.11 1.97 7.17
CA LEU A 165 -8.02 1.03 7.81
C LEU A 165 -7.79 -0.39 7.27
N PRO A 166 -8.09 -1.42 8.06
CA PRO A 166 -8.02 -2.79 7.60
C PRO A 166 -8.84 -3.00 6.33
N ILE A 167 -8.22 -3.62 5.32
CA ILE A 167 -8.86 -4.00 4.08
C ILE A 167 -8.17 -5.25 3.55
N HIS A 168 -8.84 -6.39 3.59
CA HIS A 168 -8.33 -7.64 3.04
C HIS A 168 -9.51 -8.56 2.72
N GLN A 169 -9.25 -9.60 1.96
CA GLN A 169 -10.26 -10.55 1.47
C GLN A 169 -10.93 -11.39 2.58
N TYR A 170 -10.36 -11.45 3.76
CA TYR A 170 -10.89 -12.21 4.89
C TYR A 170 -11.78 -11.38 5.84
N LEU A 171 -11.97 -10.08 5.57
CA LEU A 171 -12.90 -9.27 6.35
C LEU A 171 -14.33 -9.65 6.02
N SER A 172 -15.11 -9.95 7.07
CA SER A 172 -16.54 -10.14 6.95
C SER A 172 -17.29 -8.79 6.92
N LYS A 173 -18.53 -8.80 6.45
CA LYS A 173 -19.43 -7.63 6.53
C LYS A 173 -19.58 -7.10 7.96
N LYS A 174 -19.55 -7.99 8.98
CA LYS A 174 -19.59 -7.62 10.39
C LYS A 174 -18.36 -6.80 10.80
N HIS A 175 -17.17 -7.21 10.37
CA HIS A 175 -15.93 -6.46 10.65
C HIS A 175 -15.98 -5.06 10.03
N ILE A 176 -16.41 -4.93 8.78
CA ILE A 176 -16.52 -3.64 8.09
C ILE A 176 -17.53 -2.72 8.80
N ASN A 177 -18.70 -3.23 9.16
CA ASN A 177 -19.70 -2.49 9.91
C ASN A 177 -19.16 -2.06 11.27
N TYR A 178 -18.43 -2.92 11.97
CA TYR A 178 -17.82 -2.59 13.27
C TYR A 178 -16.81 -1.44 13.15
N ILE A 179 -15.91 -1.50 12.14
CA ILE A 179 -14.92 -0.44 11.88
C ILE A 179 -15.65 0.89 11.63
N ALA A 180 -16.62 0.89 10.71
CA ALA A 180 -17.37 2.11 10.37
C ALA A 180 -18.15 2.67 11.57
N GLN A 181 -18.81 1.81 12.36
CA GLN A 181 -19.55 2.22 13.54
C GLN A 181 -18.63 2.84 14.60
N LYS A 182 -17.43 2.29 14.80
CA LYS A 182 -16.47 2.89 15.76
C LYS A 182 -15.98 4.26 15.28
N ILE A 183 -15.75 4.45 13.99
CA ILE A 183 -15.38 5.75 13.45
C ILE A 183 -16.53 6.75 13.62
N LYS A 184 -17.77 6.35 13.33
CA LYS A 184 -18.97 7.17 13.55
C LYS A 184 -19.08 7.59 15.01
N ASN A 185 -19.03 6.64 15.95
CA ASN A 185 -19.13 6.90 17.39
C ASN A 185 -18.04 7.85 17.91
N PHE A 186 -16.84 7.83 17.30
CA PHE A 186 -15.77 8.76 17.68
C PHE A 186 -16.12 10.20 17.36
N TYR A 187 -16.77 10.46 16.21
CA TYR A 187 -17.15 11.82 15.82
C TYR A 187 -18.47 12.29 16.39
N GLU A 188 -19.39 11.39 16.77
CA GLU A 188 -20.65 11.75 17.42
C GLU A 188 -20.51 12.08 18.91
N LYS A 189 -19.42 11.62 19.55
CA LYS A 189 -19.14 11.90 20.97
C LYS A 189 -18.32 13.17 21.17
N LYS A 190 -17.96 13.88 20.12
CA LYS A 190 -17.24 15.15 20.12
C LYS A 190 -18.13 16.30 19.64
#